data_19ab35f7cc64839b4334ffa33b64eb4c
#
_entry.id   19ab35f7cc64839b4334ffa33b64eb4c
#
_cell.length_a   1.000
_cell.length_b   1.000
_cell.length_c   1.000
_cell.angle_alpha   90.00
_cell.angle_beta   90.00
_cell.angle_gamma   90.00
#
_symmetry.space_group_name_H-M   'P 1'
#
loop_
_entity.id
_entity.type
_entity.pdbx_description
1 polymer ?
#
loop_
_entity_poly.entity_id
_entity_poly.type
_entity_poly.pdbx_seq_one_letter_code
_entity_poly.pdbx_strand_id
1 'polypeptide(L)'
;MEKNEELLGTLSRRAIILVSIYIAAQMLSDIASLKIGVVAGFAVDMGTFIYPITFTLRDVVHKVLGKRNAQLLIVTAGGINLLMAGYLMWAASVPSDPEWGLGAQFSVILAPVWRIVIASIVAEVVSELLDTEIYAWFVNKITHKYQWARVLTSNSLSVPVDNLIFAVGAFGWLLPWAVVWQIFVFNLIVKYGVTLVSLPMIYLVPDRE
;
A
#
# COMPACT_ATOMS: atom_id res chain seq x y z
N MET A 1 34.82 18.78 -4.95
CA MET A 1 34.72 17.33 -4.80
C MET A 1 34.03 16.97 -3.50
N GLU A 2 34.55 17.38 -2.37
CA GLU A 2 34.04 17.10 -1.01
C GLU A 2 32.55 17.44 -0.81
N LYS A 3 32.07 18.61 -1.26
CA LYS A 3 30.67 19.04 -1.19
C LYS A 3 29.71 18.13 -2.01
N ASN A 4 30.18 17.56 -3.12
CA ASN A 4 29.38 16.63 -3.93
C ASN A 4 29.32 15.23 -3.29
N GLU A 5 30.39 14.79 -2.64
CA GLU A 5 30.42 13.53 -1.90
C GLU A 5 29.53 13.58 -0.65
N GLU A 6 29.52 14.69 0.06
CA GLU A 6 28.63 14.91 1.20
C GLU A 6 27.16 14.95 0.78
N LEU A 7 26.83 15.61 -0.34
CA LEU A 7 25.49 15.66 -0.91
C LEU A 7 25.00 14.27 -1.35
N LEU A 8 25.86 13.50 -2.03
CA LEU A 8 25.57 12.12 -2.44
C LEU A 8 25.38 11.21 -1.23
N GLY A 9 26.21 11.35 -0.19
CA GLY A 9 26.06 10.61 1.05
C GLY A 9 24.76 10.91 1.78
N THR A 10 24.32 12.16 1.80
CA THR A 10 23.05 12.57 2.42
C THR A 10 21.85 12.09 1.64
N LEU A 11 21.89 12.15 0.30
CA LEU A 11 20.84 11.59 -0.56
C LEU A 11 20.73 10.07 -0.40
N SER A 12 21.86 9.38 -0.32
CA SER A 12 21.92 7.93 -0.10
C SER A 12 21.29 7.54 1.24
N ARG A 13 21.59 8.24 2.33
CA ARG A 13 21.00 7.98 3.67
C ARG A 13 19.49 8.18 3.68
N ARG A 14 18.99 9.27 3.09
CA ARG A 14 17.55 9.54 2.98
C ARG A 14 16.85 8.47 2.16
N ALA A 15 17.45 8.04 1.05
CA ALA A 15 16.91 6.98 0.20
C ALA A 15 16.80 5.66 0.97
N ILE A 16 17.84 5.27 1.71
CA ILE A 16 17.83 4.04 2.52
C ILE A 16 16.70 4.08 3.54
N ILE A 17 16.55 5.18 4.28
CA ILE A 17 15.50 5.32 5.29
C ILE A 17 14.11 5.22 4.65
N LEU A 18 13.84 5.97 3.57
CA LEU A 18 12.55 5.98 2.88
C LEU A 18 12.17 4.61 2.33
N VAL A 19 13.11 3.94 1.65
CA VAL A 19 12.91 2.60 1.09
C VAL A 19 12.65 1.59 2.20
N SER A 20 13.43 1.63 3.29
CA SER A 20 13.26 0.71 4.42
C SER A 20 11.92 0.89 5.11
N ILE A 21 11.49 2.14 5.36
CA ILE A 21 10.18 2.44 5.97
C ILE A 21 9.04 2.01 5.04
N TYR A 22 9.16 2.23 3.72
CA TYR A 22 8.15 1.81 2.75
C TYR A 22 7.94 0.30 2.77
N ILE A 23 9.02 -0.49 2.65
CA ILE A 23 8.95 -1.96 2.66
C ILE A 23 8.40 -2.46 4.00
N ALA A 24 8.90 -1.92 5.12
CA ALA A 24 8.42 -2.29 6.45
C ALA A 24 6.92 -1.96 6.63
N ALA A 25 6.46 -0.80 6.16
CA ALA A 25 5.05 -0.42 6.24
C ALA A 25 4.15 -1.35 5.41
N GLN A 26 4.56 -1.75 4.20
CA GLN A 26 3.82 -2.71 3.40
C GLN A 26 3.72 -4.08 4.09
N MET A 27 4.86 -4.64 4.52
CA MET A 27 4.88 -5.93 5.22
C MET A 27 4.01 -5.90 6.48
N LEU A 28 4.12 -4.82 7.28
CA LEU A 28 3.34 -4.66 8.50
C LEU A 28 1.85 -4.52 8.19
N SER A 29 1.48 -3.81 7.14
CA SER A 29 0.10 -3.69 6.67
C SER A 29 -0.49 -5.03 6.27
N ASP A 30 0.22 -5.81 5.45
CA ASP A 30 -0.25 -7.13 4.98
C ASP A 30 -0.47 -8.11 6.15
N ILE A 31 0.47 -8.13 7.12
CA ILE A 31 0.33 -8.96 8.33
C ILE A 31 -0.81 -8.46 9.22
N ALA A 32 -0.93 -7.14 9.42
CA ALA A 32 -1.98 -6.56 10.24
C ALA A 32 -3.38 -6.80 9.64
N SER A 33 -3.51 -6.85 8.31
CA SER A 33 -4.77 -7.14 7.61
C SER A 33 -5.34 -8.55 7.86
N LEU A 34 -4.53 -9.46 8.42
CA LEU A 34 -5.03 -10.75 8.93
C LEU A 34 -6.00 -10.57 10.12
N LYS A 35 -5.91 -9.45 10.83
CA LYS A 35 -6.81 -9.12 11.94
C LYS A 35 -7.94 -8.24 11.45
N ILE A 36 -9.18 -8.73 11.56
CA ILE A 36 -10.39 -7.92 11.43
C ILE A 36 -10.75 -7.42 12.82
N GLY A 37 -10.69 -6.11 13.00
CA GLY A 37 -11.11 -5.41 14.22
C GLY A 37 -12.48 -4.76 14.06
N VAL A 38 -13.00 -4.15 15.13
CA VAL A 38 -14.20 -3.31 15.08
C VAL A 38 -13.79 -1.90 15.49
N VAL A 39 -13.98 -0.93 14.59
CA VAL A 39 -13.65 0.48 14.82
C VAL A 39 -14.86 1.32 14.44
N ALA A 40 -15.35 2.14 15.38
CA ALA A 40 -16.54 2.96 15.20
C ALA A 40 -17.79 2.17 14.69
N GLY A 41 -17.92 0.89 15.10
CA GLY A 41 -19.01 0.02 14.69
C GLY A 41 -18.83 -0.69 13.34
N PHE A 42 -17.73 -0.44 12.61
CA PHE A 42 -17.41 -1.10 11.35
C PHE A 42 -16.41 -2.24 11.56
N ALA A 43 -16.58 -3.32 10.82
CA ALA A 43 -15.55 -4.32 10.64
C ALA A 43 -14.45 -3.74 9.74
N VAL A 44 -13.20 -3.76 10.21
CA VAL A 44 -12.05 -3.12 9.58
C VAL A 44 -10.87 -4.08 9.60
N ASP A 45 -10.20 -4.25 8.48
CA ASP A 45 -8.88 -4.86 8.49
C ASP A 45 -7.85 -3.91 9.11
N MET A 46 -6.99 -4.42 9.98
CA MET A 46 -6.09 -3.55 10.77
C MET A 46 -4.93 -2.98 9.94
N GLY A 47 -4.68 -3.49 8.74
CA GLY A 47 -3.71 -2.93 7.80
C GLY A 47 -4.14 -1.57 7.23
N THR A 48 -5.45 -1.29 7.22
CA THR A 48 -6.02 -0.03 6.71
C THR A 48 -5.37 1.23 7.30
N PHE A 49 -4.89 1.19 8.54
CA PHE A 49 -4.29 2.36 9.20
C PHE A 49 -2.83 2.60 8.79
N ILE A 50 -2.16 1.58 8.26
CA ILE A 50 -0.76 1.66 7.86
C ILE A 50 -0.62 1.83 6.35
N TYR A 51 -1.44 1.11 5.57
CA TYR A 51 -1.33 1.06 4.12
C TYR A 51 -1.33 2.45 3.44
N PRO A 52 -2.17 3.43 3.83
CA PRO A 52 -2.15 4.76 3.19
C PRO A 52 -0.82 5.52 3.35
N ILE A 53 -0.01 5.18 4.37
CA ILE A 53 1.31 5.78 4.56
C ILE A 53 2.25 5.38 3.40
N THR A 54 2.07 4.18 2.84
CA THR A 54 2.89 3.69 1.73
C THR A 54 2.72 4.54 0.47
N PHE A 55 1.52 5.04 0.18
CA PHE A 55 1.30 5.97 -0.94
C PHE A 55 2.09 7.26 -0.78
N THR A 56 2.03 7.87 0.41
CA THR A 56 2.79 9.09 0.70
C THR A 56 4.30 8.85 0.59
N LEU A 57 4.79 7.73 1.13
CA LEU A 57 6.21 7.36 1.04
C LEU A 57 6.65 7.13 -0.42
N ARG A 58 5.83 6.45 -1.23
CA ARG A 58 6.08 6.24 -2.66
C ARG A 58 6.16 7.57 -3.41
N ASP A 59 5.23 8.48 -3.16
CA ASP A 59 5.24 9.81 -3.78
C ASP A 59 6.49 10.61 -3.40
N VAL A 60 6.93 10.53 -2.15
CA VAL A 60 8.20 11.13 -1.70
C VAL A 60 9.38 10.49 -2.41
N VAL A 61 9.43 9.17 -2.53
CA VAL A 61 10.47 8.46 -3.29
C VAL A 61 10.48 8.89 -4.75
N HIS A 62 9.29 8.97 -5.37
CA HIS A 62 9.16 9.44 -6.76
C HIS A 62 9.73 10.85 -6.94
N LYS A 63 9.43 11.77 -6.02
CA LYS A 63 9.95 13.15 -6.08
C LYS A 63 11.45 13.25 -5.78
N VAL A 64 11.96 12.49 -4.82
CA VAL A 64 13.36 12.55 -4.38
C VAL A 64 14.30 11.77 -5.30
N LEU A 65 13.90 10.55 -5.69
CA LEU A 65 14.74 9.60 -6.43
C LEU A 65 14.34 9.45 -7.90
N GLY A 66 13.17 9.97 -8.30
CA GLY A 66 12.65 9.92 -9.65
C GLY A 66 11.79 8.68 -9.96
N LYS A 67 11.03 8.75 -11.05
CA LYS A 67 10.04 7.74 -11.47
C LYS A 67 10.62 6.32 -11.55
N ARG A 68 11.79 6.17 -12.17
CA ARG A 68 12.41 4.85 -12.38
C ARG A 68 12.75 4.14 -11.06
N ASN A 69 13.23 4.89 -10.06
CA ASN A 69 13.54 4.34 -8.75
C ASN A 69 12.28 4.04 -7.93
N ALA A 70 11.22 4.84 -8.08
CA ALA A 70 9.92 4.53 -7.48
C ALA A 70 9.32 3.24 -8.06
N GLN A 71 9.37 3.05 -9.38
CA GLN A 71 8.93 1.81 -10.04
C GLN A 71 9.74 0.59 -9.57
N LEU A 72 11.08 0.75 -9.47
CA LEU A 72 11.94 -0.32 -8.94
C LEU A 72 11.59 -0.66 -7.49
N LEU A 73 11.31 0.36 -6.66
CA LEU A 73 10.89 0.15 -5.27
C LEU A 73 9.60 -0.66 -5.19
N ILE A 74 8.58 -0.32 -5.98
CA ILE A 74 7.28 -1.04 -6.00
C ILE A 74 7.49 -2.51 -6.35
N VAL A 75 8.21 -2.78 -7.44
CA VAL A 75 8.47 -4.17 -7.89
C VAL A 75 9.27 -4.94 -6.85
N THR A 76 10.30 -4.32 -6.26
CA THR A 76 11.14 -4.96 -5.24
C THR A 76 10.35 -5.24 -3.97
N ALA A 77 9.54 -4.28 -3.50
CA ALA A 77 8.70 -4.45 -2.32
C ALA A 77 7.63 -5.53 -2.53
N GLY A 78 6.98 -5.56 -3.71
CA GLY A 78 6.07 -6.64 -4.09
C GLY A 78 6.74 -8.01 -4.07
N GLY A 79 7.96 -8.12 -4.59
CA GLY A 79 8.77 -9.35 -4.53
C GLY A 79 9.11 -9.77 -3.09
N ILE A 80 9.45 -8.83 -2.22
CA ILE A 80 9.72 -9.08 -0.81
C ILE A 80 8.44 -9.54 -0.09
N ASN A 81 7.30 -8.92 -0.36
CA ASN A 81 6.01 -9.33 0.22
C ASN A 81 5.60 -10.74 -0.24
N LEU A 82 5.83 -11.10 -1.51
CA LEU A 82 5.61 -12.46 -1.99
C LEU A 82 6.52 -13.47 -1.28
N LEU A 83 7.79 -13.12 -1.08
CA LEU A 83 8.74 -13.93 -0.32
C LEU A 83 8.28 -14.12 1.13
N MET A 84 7.85 -13.05 1.79
CA MET A 84 7.26 -13.08 3.13
C MET A 84 6.04 -14.00 3.18
N ALA A 85 5.10 -13.86 2.26
CA ALA A 85 3.90 -14.68 2.20
C ALA A 85 4.23 -16.17 2.01
N GLY A 86 5.16 -16.48 1.10
CA GLY A 86 5.63 -17.84 0.86
C GLY A 86 6.30 -18.44 2.09
N TYR A 87 7.14 -17.67 2.77
CA TYR A 87 7.79 -18.12 4.01
C TYR A 87 6.78 -18.35 5.14
N LEU A 88 5.84 -17.44 5.37
CA LEU A 88 4.82 -17.60 6.41
C LEU A 88 3.89 -18.78 6.13
N MET A 89 3.54 -19.01 4.86
CA MET A 89 2.74 -20.17 4.46
C MET A 89 3.50 -21.48 4.69
N TRP A 90 4.78 -21.51 4.34
CA TRP A 90 5.65 -22.66 4.65
C TRP A 90 5.76 -22.89 6.16
N ALA A 91 6.06 -21.86 6.95
CA ALA A 91 6.15 -21.96 8.41
C ALA A 91 4.83 -22.45 9.04
N ALA A 92 3.69 -22.01 8.52
CA ALA A 92 2.37 -22.46 8.96
C ALA A 92 2.07 -23.94 8.59
N SER A 93 2.76 -24.49 7.59
CA SER A 93 2.61 -25.89 7.16
C SER A 93 3.51 -26.88 7.92
N VAL A 94 4.54 -26.38 8.59
CA VAL A 94 5.46 -27.24 9.37
C VAL A 94 4.74 -27.75 10.62
N PRO A 95 4.83 -29.07 10.94
CA PRO A 95 4.26 -29.60 12.16
C PRO A 95 4.81 -28.88 13.40
N SER A 96 3.90 -28.43 14.26
CA SER A 96 4.27 -27.70 15.48
C SER A 96 4.73 -28.67 16.59
N ASP A 97 5.63 -28.17 17.44
CA ASP A 97 5.98 -28.84 18.67
C ASP A 97 4.72 -28.97 19.56
N PRO A 98 4.37 -30.18 20.01
CA PRO A 98 3.21 -30.42 20.87
C PRO A 98 3.25 -29.63 22.20
N GLU A 99 4.42 -29.38 22.76
CA GLU A 99 4.58 -28.67 24.04
C GLU A 99 4.33 -27.16 23.87
N TRP A 100 4.53 -26.60 22.66
CA TRP A 100 4.24 -25.20 22.38
C TRP A 100 2.74 -24.86 22.43
N GLY A 101 1.87 -25.76 22.01
CA GLY A 101 0.41 -25.69 22.16
C GLY A 101 -0.32 -24.64 21.28
N LEU A 102 0.38 -23.78 20.50
CA LEU A 102 -0.20 -22.71 19.69
C LEU A 102 -0.12 -22.96 18.17
N GLY A 103 0.31 -24.15 17.76
CA GLY A 103 0.56 -24.44 16.35
C GLY A 103 -0.67 -24.28 15.45
N ALA A 104 -1.82 -24.77 15.89
CA ALA A 104 -3.06 -24.64 15.11
C ALA A 104 -3.49 -23.17 14.94
N GLN A 105 -3.36 -22.35 15.98
CA GLN A 105 -3.69 -20.92 15.94
C GLN A 105 -2.73 -20.17 14.99
N PHE A 106 -1.43 -20.47 15.07
CA PHE A 106 -0.43 -19.91 14.17
C PHE A 106 -0.76 -20.21 12.70
N SER A 107 -1.06 -21.48 12.40
CA SER A 107 -1.39 -21.90 11.04
C SER A 107 -2.68 -21.24 10.52
N VAL A 108 -3.73 -21.22 11.32
CA VAL A 108 -5.02 -20.61 10.94
C VAL A 108 -4.88 -19.09 10.66
N ILE A 109 -4.04 -18.40 11.45
CA ILE A 109 -3.85 -16.94 11.30
C ILE A 109 -2.93 -16.64 10.12
N LEU A 110 -1.81 -17.34 9.96
CA LEU A 110 -0.77 -16.92 9.00
C LEU A 110 -0.87 -17.61 7.64
N ALA A 111 -1.47 -18.80 7.54
CA ALA A 111 -1.62 -19.46 6.25
C ALA A 111 -2.35 -18.62 5.18
N PRO A 112 -3.38 -17.82 5.48
CA PRO A 112 -4.08 -17.04 4.47
C PRO A 112 -3.38 -15.73 4.06
N VAL A 113 -2.21 -15.38 4.63
CA VAL A 113 -1.50 -14.12 4.31
C VAL A 113 -1.21 -13.94 2.81
N TRP A 114 -0.98 -15.03 2.09
CA TRP A 114 -0.74 -14.99 0.64
C TRP A 114 -1.90 -14.36 -0.15
N ARG A 115 -3.15 -14.55 0.31
CA ARG A 115 -4.31 -13.94 -0.35
C ARG A 115 -4.30 -12.43 -0.20
N ILE A 116 -3.97 -11.94 0.99
CA ILE A 116 -3.85 -10.51 1.27
C ILE A 116 -2.76 -9.91 0.39
N VAL A 117 -1.57 -10.52 0.35
CA VAL A 117 -0.44 -10.07 -0.46
C VAL A 117 -0.77 -10.05 -1.94
N ILE A 118 -1.35 -11.12 -2.49
CA ILE A 118 -1.72 -11.16 -3.92
C ILE A 118 -2.82 -10.13 -4.22
N ALA A 119 -3.85 -10.04 -3.38
CA ALA A 119 -4.92 -9.07 -3.57
C ALA A 119 -4.39 -7.63 -3.51
N SER A 120 -3.46 -7.33 -2.60
CA SER A 120 -2.79 -6.04 -2.47
C SER A 120 -2.00 -5.69 -3.73
N ILE A 121 -1.16 -6.61 -4.22
CA ILE A 121 -0.36 -6.40 -5.45
C ILE A 121 -1.25 -6.18 -6.68
N VAL A 122 -2.29 -7.01 -6.85
CA VAL A 122 -3.22 -6.87 -7.99
C VAL A 122 -3.98 -5.55 -7.90
N ALA A 123 -4.47 -5.19 -6.71
CA ALA A 123 -5.16 -3.92 -6.48
C ALA A 123 -4.25 -2.73 -6.81
N GLU A 124 -3.01 -2.74 -6.32
CA GLU A 124 -2.01 -1.69 -6.57
C GLU A 124 -1.72 -1.55 -8.07
N VAL A 125 -1.41 -2.64 -8.77
CA VAL A 125 -1.10 -2.60 -10.21
C VAL A 125 -2.26 -2.07 -11.02
N VAL A 126 -3.48 -2.58 -10.80
CA VAL A 126 -4.66 -2.16 -11.56
C VAL A 126 -5.01 -0.70 -11.27
N SER A 127 -4.98 -0.30 -9.99
CA SER A 127 -5.30 1.08 -9.61
C SER A 127 -4.27 2.08 -10.12
N GLU A 128 -2.98 1.73 -10.15
CA GLU A 128 -1.93 2.60 -10.70
C GLU A 128 -2.04 2.78 -12.21
N LEU A 129 -2.36 1.72 -12.93
CA LEU A 129 -2.63 1.82 -14.38
C LEU A 129 -3.81 2.75 -14.64
N LEU A 130 -4.90 2.56 -13.88
CA LEU A 130 -6.09 3.40 -14.00
C LEU A 130 -5.80 4.87 -13.64
N ASP A 131 -5.07 5.09 -12.54
CA ASP A 131 -4.67 6.42 -12.11
C ASP A 131 -3.84 7.14 -13.18
N THR A 132 -2.87 6.45 -13.75
CA THR A 132 -2.00 6.99 -14.82
C THR A 132 -2.81 7.38 -16.06
N GLU A 133 -3.76 6.56 -16.49
CA GLU A 133 -4.60 6.85 -17.66
C GLU A 133 -5.54 8.04 -17.40
N ILE A 134 -6.16 8.10 -16.22
CA ILE A 134 -7.05 9.22 -15.85
C ILE A 134 -6.25 10.51 -15.72
N TYR A 135 -5.07 10.43 -15.12
CA TYR A 135 -4.15 11.56 -15.01
C TYR A 135 -3.77 12.11 -16.39
N ALA A 136 -3.36 11.22 -17.30
CA ALA A 136 -3.00 11.62 -18.67
C ALA A 136 -4.21 12.22 -19.42
N TRP A 137 -5.39 11.62 -19.28
CA TRP A 137 -6.62 12.15 -19.86
C TRP A 137 -6.95 13.54 -19.33
N PHE A 138 -6.87 13.76 -18.02
CA PHE A 138 -7.16 15.05 -17.40
C PHE A 138 -6.20 16.12 -17.90
N VAL A 139 -4.90 15.83 -17.93
CA VAL A 139 -3.87 16.76 -18.43
C VAL A 139 -4.12 17.13 -19.89
N ASN A 140 -4.41 16.14 -20.75
CA ASN A 140 -4.55 16.35 -22.19
C ASN A 140 -5.89 17.00 -22.59
N LYS A 141 -6.96 16.78 -21.81
CA LYS A 141 -8.33 17.20 -22.20
C LYS A 141 -8.89 18.35 -21.38
N ILE A 142 -8.42 18.54 -20.13
CA ILE A 142 -9.02 19.54 -19.23
C ILE A 142 -8.03 20.69 -18.98
N THR A 143 -6.94 20.47 -18.25
CA THR A 143 -5.97 21.52 -17.93
C THR A 143 -4.67 21.00 -17.31
N HIS A 144 -3.57 21.71 -17.58
CA HIS A 144 -2.28 21.51 -16.92
C HIS A 144 -2.15 22.32 -15.62
N LYS A 145 -3.05 23.30 -15.37
CA LYS A 145 -2.85 24.35 -14.37
C LYS A 145 -3.14 23.92 -12.93
N TYR A 146 -4.11 22.99 -12.72
CA TYR A 146 -4.59 22.65 -11.39
C TYR A 146 -4.15 21.23 -10.97
N GLN A 147 -2.96 21.13 -10.36
CA GLN A 147 -2.38 19.86 -9.94
C GLN A 147 -3.25 19.13 -8.90
N TRP A 148 -3.85 19.85 -7.94
CA TRP A 148 -4.74 19.29 -6.94
C TRP A 148 -6.01 18.65 -7.56
N ALA A 149 -6.61 19.32 -8.55
CA ALA A 149 -7.82 18.81 -9.20
C ALA A 149 -7.53 17.52 -9.99
N ARG A 150 -6.36 17.45 -10.61
CA ARG A 150 -5.87 16.28 -11.33
C ARG A 150 -5.73 15.08 -10.40
N VAL A 151 -5.05 15.26 -9.24
CA VAL A 151 -4.87 14.21 -8.23
C VAL A 151 -6.21 13.77 -7.64
N LEU A 152 -7.11 14.71 -7.32
CA LEU A 152 -8.43 14.34 -6.81
C LEU A 152 -9.26 13.57 -7.83
N THR A 153 -9.18 13.93 -9.12
CA THR A 153 -9.94 13.25 -10.18
C THR A 153 -9.41 11.83 -10.38
N SER A 154 -8.09 11.64 -10.47
CA SER A 154 -7.53 10.30 -10.63
C SER A 154 -7.83 9.42 -9.41
N ASN A 155 -7.59 9.92 -8.20
CA ASN A 155 -7.86 9.18 -6.96
C ASN A 155 -9.35 8.88 -6.74
N SER A 156 -10.25 9.73 -7.24
CA SER A 156 -11.70 9.47 -7.08
C SER A 156 -12.17 8.19 -7.78
N LEU A 157 -11.44 7.75 -8.80
CA LEU A 157 -11.73 6.54 -9.56
C LEU A 157 -10.78 5.37 -9.22
N SER A 158 -9.48 5.64 -9.07
CA SER A 158 -8.48 4.61 -8.78
C SER A 158 -8.63 4.02 -7.37
N VAL A 159 -8.90 4.85 -6.35
CA VAL A 159 -9.03 4.40 -4.96
C VAL A 159 -10.21 3.45 -4.74
N PRO A 160 -11.44 3.68 -5.26
CA PRO A 160 -12.52 2.70 -5.16
C PRO A 160 -12.21 1.38 -5.86
N VAL A 161 -11.55 1.42 -7.02
CA VAL A 161 -11.17 0.20 -7.77
C VAL A 161 -10.14 -0.60 -6.98
N ASP A 162 -9.09 0.05 -6.47
CA ASP A 162 -8.09 -0.55 -5.60
C ASP A 162 -8.75 -1.23 -4.39
N ASN A 163 -9.59 -0.51 -3.65
CA ASN A 163 -10.27 -1.05 -2.48
C ASN A 163 -11.22 -2.21 -2.80
N LEU A 164 -11.90 -2.15 -3.93
CA LEU A 164 -12.79 -3.23 -4.34
C LEU A 164 -12.01 -4.51 -4.64
N ILE A 165 -10.95 -4.40 -5.42
CA ILE A 165 -10.08 -5.53 -5.76
C ILE A 165 -9.48 -6.11 -4.48
N PHE A 166 -8.97 -5.26 -3.60
CA PHE A 166 -8.38 -5.70 -2.33
C PHE A 166 -9.41 -6.38 -1.43
N ALA A 167 -10.53 -5.73 -1.12
CA ALA A 167 -11.53 -6.28 -0.20
C ALA A 167 -12.12 -7.60 -0.70
N VAL A 168 -12.43 -7.69 -2.00
CA VAL A 168 -12.98 -8.91 -2.60
C VAL A 168 -11.90 -9.99 -2.71
N GLY A 169 -10.69 -9.65 -3.14
CA GLY A 169 -9.58 -10.60 -3.31
C GLY A 169 -9.08 -11.18 -1.99
N ALA A 170 -8.90 -10.33 -0.97
CA ALA A 170 -8.39 -10.74 0.33
C ALA A 170 -9.45 -11.47 1.17
N PHE A 171 -10.68 -10.95 1.22
CA PHE A 171 -11.70 -11.36 2.19
C PHE A 171 -12.96 -11.97 1.56
N GLY A 172 -13.18 -11.80 0.26
CA GLY A 172 -14.32 -12.39 -0.44
C GLY A 172 -14.36 -13.91 -0.27
N TRP A 173 -15.56 -14.47 -0.09
CA TRP A 173 -15.83 -15.89 0.17
C TRP A 173 -15.21 -16.48 1.45
N LEU A 174 -14.37 -15.72 2.18
CA LEU A 174 -13.88 -16.08 3.51
C LEU A 174 -14.75 -15.49 4.62
N LEU A 175 -15.21 -14.26 4.41
CA LEU A 175 -16.04 -13.52 5.35
C LEU A 175 -17.45 -13.32 4.77
N PRO A 176 -18.45 -13.11 5.63
CA PRO A 176 -19.78 -12.69 5.16
C PRO A 176 -19.66 -11.39 4.34
N TRP A 177 -20.40 -11.29 3.24
CA TRP A 177 -20.36 -10.13 2.34
C TRP A 177 -20.65 -8.79 3.05
N ALA A 178 -21.53 -8.81 4.08
CA ALA A 178 -21.77 -7.62 4.89
C ALA A 178 -20.49 -7.11 5.58
N VAL A 179 -19.61 -8.01 6.03
CA VAL A 179 -18.30 -7.67 6.62
C VAL A 179 -17.34 -7.15 5.54
N VAL A 180 -17.28 -7.79 4.39
CA VAL A 180 -16.44 -7.35 3.25
C VAL A 180 -16.82 -5.93 2.82
N TRP A 181 -18.12 -5.61 2.75
CA TRP A 181 -18.59 -4.27 2.43
C TRP A 181 -18.27 -3.23 3.51
N GLN A 182 -18.29 -3.59 4.78
CA GLN A 182 -17.87 -2.70 5.87
C GLN A 182 -16.38 -2.37 5.75
N ILE A 183 -15.53 -3.39 5.50
CA ILE A 183 -14.10 -3.21 5.24
C ILE A 183 -13.90 -2.28 4.04
N PHE A 184 -14.57 -2.53 2.92
CA PHE A 184 -14.50 -1.70 1.73
C PHE A 184 -14.83 -0.22 2.02
N VAL A 185 -15.95 0.04 2.67
CA VAL A 185 -16.41 1.41 2.97
C VAL A 185 -15.46 2.11 3.93
N PHE A 186 -15.02 1.42 4.98
CA PHE A 186 -14.11 2.01 5.96
C PHE A 186 -12.75 2.34 5.33
N ASN A 187 -12.22 1.44 4.51
CA ASN A 187 -10.97 1.67 3.78
C ASN A 187 -11.08 2.88 2.83
N LEU A 188 -12.22 3.07 2.17
CA LEU A 188 -12.47 4.27 1.36
C LEU A 188 -12.40 5.54 2.21
N ILE A 189 -13.06 5.55 3.36
CA ILE A 189 -13.08 6.71 4.27
C ILE A 189 -11.65 7.05 4.71
N VAL A 190 -10.87 6.06 5.13
CA VAL A 190 -9.50 6.27 5.59
C VAL A 190 -8.61 6.74 4.45
N LYS A 191 -8.65 6.10 3.28
CA LYS A 191 -7.83 6.48 2.11
C LYS A 191 -8.15 7.88 1.61
N TYR A 192 -9.42 8.25 1.50
CA TYR A 192 -9.79 9.63 1.14
C TYR A 192 -9.41 10.63 2.21
N GLY A 193 -9.54 10.28 3.50
CA GLY A 193 -9.09 11.12 4.61
C GLY A 193 -7.58 11.40 4.51
N VAL A 194 -6.77 10.37 4.28
CA VAL A 194 -5.32 10.50 4.09
C VAL A 194 -5.00 11.30 2.83
N THR A 195 -5.69 11.05 1.71
CA THR A 195 -5.51 11.83 0.48
C THR A 195 -5.73 13.31 0.71
N LEU A 196 -6.81 13.69 1.41
CA LEU A 196 -7.11 15.09 1.71
C LEU A 196 -6.06 15.74 2.62
N VAL A 197 -5.57 15.01 3.64
CA VAL A 197 -4.52 15.48 4.56
C VAL A 197 -3.17 15.60 3.85
N SER A 198 -2.85 14.69 2.94
CA SER A 198 -1.59 14.68 2.18
C SER A 198 -1.58 15.63 0.98
N LEU A 199 -2.74 16.09 0.52
CA LEU A 199 -2.86 16.97 -0.66
C LEU A 199 -1.97 18.24 -0.58
N PRO A 200 -1.87 18.95 0.56
CA PRO A 200 -0.96 20.09 0.68
C PRO A 200 0.52 19.72 0.56
N MET A 201 0.89 18.48 0.89
CA MET A 201 2.28 18.02 0.81
C MET A 201 2.82 17.97 -0.64
N ILE A 202 1.91 17.88 -1.64
CA ILE A 202 2.27 17.93 -3.06
C ILE A 202 2.97 19.25 -3.42
N TYR A 203 2.61 20.35 -2.74
CA TYR A 203 3.20 21.67 -2.96
C TYR A 203 4.46 21.93 -2.15
N LEU A 204 4.78 21.11 -1.14
CA LEU A 204 5.97 21.25 -0.31
C LEU A 204 7.25 20.74 -0.97
N VAL A 205 7.13 19.91 -2.00
CA VAL A 205 8.28 19.35 -2.74
C VAL A 205 8.29 19.99 -4.14
N PRO A 206 9.34 20.74 -4.52
CA PRO A 206 9.46 21.32 -5.86
C PRO A 206 9.42 20.25 -6.93
N ASP A 207 8.70 20.53 -8.04
CA ASP A 207 8.77 19.67 -9.22
C ASP A 207 10.22 19.71 -9.75
N ARG A 208 10.79 18.54 -10.06
CA ARG A 208 12.02 18.49 -10.86
C ARG A 208 11.61 18.78 -12.29
N GLU A 209 12.03 19.94 -12.78
CA GLU A 209 12.06 20.28 -14.21
C GLU A 209 12.87 19.27 -15.02
#